data_e4f92f38f0ba36edc819fb57a73d5011
#
_entry.id   e4f92f38f0ba36edc819fb57a73d5011
#
_cell.length_a   1.000
_cell.length_b   1.000
_cell.length_c   1.000
_cell.angle_alpha   90.00
_cell.angle_beta   90.00
_cell.angle_gamma   90.00
#
_symmetry.space_group_name_H-M   'P 1'
#
loop_
_entity.id
_entity.type
_entity.pdbx_description
1 polymer ?
#
loop_
_entity_poly.entity_id
_entity_poly.type
_entity_poly.pdbx_seq_one_letter_code
_entity_poly.pdbx_strand_id
1 'polypeptide(L)'
;VDTHTGTEATRSKQGDAGNDLTTSLEDYDPQTAYYGDPDDMARYTKLRQQAKDLASKTFQGEGTVRSLHPGTWFELQDHPIHDQDNSEDRQFLVTGINFEAENNLTPEAKQSLGGLLNTGSGNAASSSNNLTGAGGTNAPVSQNRPPYRNTFTTVRRHVPVVPEFTRTAHQKPTAGGLTTATIVGPEGEEIFTDEHGRIKIQFHWQRTQDHPEGGADLDDRSSTWVRVAMPSAGATWGTQYIPRIGQEVVIDFIEGDIDRPIVTGVVYNGTHRPPTFSGAGSLPANKTLSGVKSKEYKGSRYNELLFDDTTKEIRTKLSSEHGKTQLNQGFLIHPRTDGKGEPRGEGFELRTDNHGTLRAAQGLFLTTEAQNGATGKQIARDHAQTQADAALELTKSLADVATKQLADTLEHGPEKVGPDNAKEGKTTSGHLQHHIEALKA
;
A
#
# COMPACT_ATOMS: atom_id res chain seq x y z
N VAL A 1 9.27 -1.34 6.73
CA VAL A 1 9.87 -0.06 7.13
C VAL A 1 8.78 0.71 7.84
N ASP A 2 8.95 0.89 9.14
CA ASP A 2 8.03 1.70 9.93
C ASP A 2 8.28 3.17 9.59
N THR A 3 7.46 3.73 8.73
CA THR A 3 7.54 5.12 8.30
C THR A 3 7.09 6.13 9.38
N HIS A 4 6.73 5.67 10.56
CA HIS A 4 6.17 6.48 11.64
C HIS A 4 7.10 6.63 12.85
N THR A 5 8.15 5.86 12.94
CA THR A 5 9.24 6.15 13.85
C THR A 5 10.13 7.21 13.19
N GLY A 6 9.78 8.46 13.35
CA GLY A 6 10.60 9.58 12.95
C GLY A 6 11.94 9.51 13.64
N THR A 7 12.93 8.93 13.00
CA THR A 7 14.32 9.12 13.37
C THR A 7 14.75 10.45 12.78
N GLU A 8 14.72 11.50 13.60
CA GLU A 8 15.35 12.77 13.25
C GLU A 8 16.86 12.58 13.30
N ALA A 9 17.50 12.49 12.14
CA ALA A 9 18.93 12.66 12.06
C ALA A 9 19.23 14.17 11.97
N THR A 10 19.26 14.82 13.11
CA THR A 10 19.72 16.21 13.22
C THR A 10 21.22 16.21 13.25
N ARG A 11 21.85 16.68 12.18
CA ARG A 11 23.26 16.97 12.19
C ARG A 11 23.49 18.46 12.02
N SER A 12 23.65 19.18 13.11
CA SER A 12 24.26 20.49 13.13
C SER A 12 25.77 20.31 13.23
N LYS A 13 26.45 20.18 12.12
CA LYS A 13 27.89 20.48 12.05
C LYS A 13 28.00 21.82 11.36
N GLN A 14 28.56 22.80 12.07
CA GLN A 14 29.05 24.01 11.49
C GLN A 14 30.02 23.61 10.38
N GLY A 15 29.69 23.91 9.12
CA GLY A 15 30.59 23.68 8.02
C GLY A 15 31.86 24.54 8.19
N ASP A 16 32.96 24.10 7.62
CA ASP A 16 34.24 24.86 7.67
C ASP A 16 34.14 26.27 7.06
N ALA A 17 33.04 26.60 6.40
CA ALA A 17 32.74 27.92 5.84
C ALA A 17 32.10 28.90 6.85
N GLY A 18 32.12 28.55 8.15
CA GLY A 18 31.32 29.18 9.19
C GLY A 18 31.44 30.69 9.27
N ASN A 19 30.36 31.36 8.99
CA ASN A 19 30.03 32.63 9.59
C ASN A 19 28.76 32.42 10.40
N ASP A 20 28.52 33.24 11.42
CA ASP A 20 27.42 33.10 12.38
C ASP A 20 26.02 33.09 11.76
N LEU A 21 25.87 33.49 10.49
CA LEU A 21 24.62 33.51 9.74
C LEU A 21 24.18 32.11 9.26
N THR A 22 25.14 31.22 8.99
CA THR A 22 24.80 29.88 8.47
C THR A 22 24.36 28.91 9.55
N THR A 23 24.64 29.19 10.80
CA THR A 23 24.26 28.33 11.95
C THR A 23 22.78 28.38 12.30
N SER A 24 22.04 29.41 11.81
CA SER A 24 20.61 29.58 12.03
C SER A 24 19.75 29.09 10.87
N LEU A 25 20.35 28.62 9.76
CA LEU A 25 19.62 28.14 8.60
C LEU A 25 19.34 26.64 8.73
N GLU A 26 18.09 26.29 8.56
CA GLU A 26 17.61 24.91 8.57
C GLU A 26 17.32 24.44 7.15
N ASP A 27 17.80 23.25 6.79
CA ASP A 27 17.38 22.52 5.60
C ASP A 27 16.54 21.32 6.04
N TYR A 28 15.22 21.53 6.07
CA TYR A 28 14.26 20.50 6.44
C TYR A 28 13.72 19.80 5.18
N ASP A 29 14.00 18.50 5.07
CA ASP A 29 13.51 17.66 3.99
C ASP A 29 12.89 16.38 4.57
N PRO A 30 11.56 16.34 4.70
CA PRO A 30 10.87 15.19 5.25
C PRO A 30 10.91 14.04 4.24
N GLN A 31 11.84 13.13 4.40
CA GLN A 31 11.94 11.93 3.58
C GLN A 31 11.05 10.82 4.15
N THR A 32 9.76 10.88 3.89
CA THR A 32 8.73 10.08 4.57
C THR A 32 8.79 8.57 4.30
N ALA A 33 9.59 8.06 3.39
CA ALA A 33 9.51 6.65 3.01
C ALA A 33 10.84 5.92 2.84
N TYR A 34 11.99 6.61 2.91
CA TYR A 34 13.26 5.97 2.52
C TYR A 34 14.04 5.37 3.65
N TYR A 35 13.99 5.94 4.82
CA TYR A 35 15.01 5.66 5.80
C TYR A 35 14.40 5.10 7.08
N GLY A 36 14.15 3.80 7.07
CA GLY A 36 14.01 3.03 8.30
C GLY A 36 15.35 2.70 8.95
N ASP A 37 16.46 2.98 8.25
CA ASP A 37 17.81 2.75 8.76
C ASP A 37 18.43 4.08 9.21
N PRO A 38 18.73 4.24 10.52
CA PRO A 38 19.39 5.43 11.07
C PRO A 38 20.76 5.71 10.45
N ASP A 39 21.49 4.67 10.04
CA ASP A 39 22.82 4.81 9.44
C ASP A 39 22.73 5.41 8.02
N ASP A 40 21.76 4.99 7.24
CA ASP A 40 21.47 5.59 5.94
C ASP A 40 21.05 7.06 6.08
N MET A 41 20.19 7.40 7.02
CA MET A 41 19.83 8.79 7.29
C MET A 41 21.03 9.64 7.67
N ALA A 42 21.87 9.15 8.55
CA ALA A 42 23.11 9.86 8.95
C ALA A 42 24.06 10.05 7.77
N ARG A 43 24.20 9.04 6.90
CA ARG A 43 25.02 9.09 5.69
C ARG A 43 24.52 10.16 4.72
N TYR A 44 23.22 10.18 4.42
CA TYR A 44 22.66 11.16 3.48
C TYR A 44 22.67 12.58 4.05
N THR A 45 22.41 12.77 5.32
CA THR A 45 22.53 14.06 6.00
C THR A 45 23.97 14.59 5.89
N LYS A 46 24.98 13.72 6.10
CA LYS A 46 26.39 14.06 5.92
C LYS A 46 26.70 14.47 4.47
N LEU A 47 26.22 13.69 3.49
CA LEU A 47 26.47 14.01 2.07
C LEU A 47 25.83 15.35 1.66
N ARG A 48 24.62 15.63 2.13
CA ARG A 48 23.97 16.93 1.88
C ARG A 48 24.73 18.07 2.50
N GLN A 49 25.22 17.93 3.73
CA GLN A 49 26.05 18.94 4.36
C GLN A 49 27.34 19.15 3.57
N GLN A 50 28.02 18.09 3.16
CA GLN A 50 29.24 18.17 2.35
C GLN A 50 29.00 18.87 0.99
N ALA A 51 27.85 18.61 0.34
CA ALA A 51 27.50 19.30 -0.90
C ALA A 51 27.33 20.82 -0.69
N LYS A 52 26.71 21.23 0.42
CA LYS A 52 26.58 22.66 0.78
C LYS A 52 27.91 23.29 1.13
N ASP A 53 28.74 22.59 1.88
CA ASP A 53 30.09 23.04 2.22
C ASP A 53 30.94 23.24 0.94
N LEU A 54 30.83 22.32 -0.02
CA LEU A 54 31.48 22.43 -1.32
C LEU A 54 31.00 23.66 -2.10
N ALA A 55 29.70 23.94 -2.12
CA ALA A 55 29.13 25.10 -2.82
C ALA A 55 29.46 26.44 -2.16
N SER A 56 29.79 26.45 -0.87
CA SER A 56 30.03 27.69 -0.09
C SER A 56 31.28 28.42 -0.50
N LYS A 57 32.30 27.71 -0.99
CA LYS A 57 33.58 28.31 -1.37
C LYS A 57 34.17 27.65 -2.62
N THR A 58 34.04 28.34 -3.73
CA THR A 58 34.62 27.95 -5.01
C THR A 58 35.61 29.02 -5.48
N PHE A 59 36.58 28.62 -6.27
CA PHE A 59 37.55 29.52 -6.85
C PHE A 59 37.47 29.45 -8.38
N GLN A 60 37.64 30.58 -9.03
CA GLN A 60 37.69 30.67 -10.47
C GLN A 60 39.08 31.09 -10.92
N GLY A 61 39.57 30.47 -11.97
CA GLY A 61 40.86 30.78 -12.56
C GLY A 61 40.78 30.85 -14.08
N GLU A 62 41.73 31.53 -14.64
CA GLU A 62 41.94 31.61 -16.09
C GLU A 62 43.34 31.13 -16.43
N GLY A 63 43.48 30.47 -17.57
CA GLY A 63 44.77 29.94 -17.98
C GLY A 63 44.88 29.55 -19.45
N THR A 64 46.06 29.13 -19.80
CA THR A 64 46.41 28.63 -21.16
C THR A 64 46.92 27.19 -21.13
N VAL A 65 46.82 26.53 -19.97
CA VAL A 65 47.30 25.16 -19.78
C VAL A 65 46.34 24.17 -20.44
N ARG A 66 46.80 23.50 -21.48
CA ARG A 66 45.97 22.57 -22.30
C ARG A 66 45.72 21.21 -21.66
N SER A 67 46.55 20.81 -20.72
CA SER A 67 46.45 19.53 -20.00
C SER A 67 45.53 19.58 -18.78
N LEU A 68 45.03 20.78 -18.44
CA LEU A 68 44.09 20.94 -17.32
C LEU A 68 42.73 20.34 -17.69
N HIS A 69 42.19 19.48 -16.86
CA HIS A 69 40.86 18.88 -17.04
C HIS A 69 40.16 18.59 -15.69
N PRO A 70 38.86 18.50 -15.64
CA PRO A 70 38.14 18.16 -14.41
C PRO A 70 38.65 16.86 -13.78
N GLY A 71 38.80 16.84 -12.46
CA GLY A 71 39.36 15.73 -11.71
C GLY A 71 40.88 15.80 -11.52
N THR A 72 41.60 16.72 -12.21
CA THR A 72 43.02 17.00 -11.93
C THR A 72 43.15 18.04 -10.83
N TRP A 73 44.29 18.06 -10.19
CA TRP A 73 44.60 19.05 -9.17
C TRP A 73 45.95 19.70 -9.44
N PHE A 74 46.14 20.90 -8.92
CA PHE A 74 47.42 21.64 -8.99
C PHE A 74 47.69 22.35 -7.66
N GLU A 75 48.95 22.66 -7.40
CA GLU A 75 49.36 23.51 -6.30
C GLU A 75 49.62 24.92 -6.84
N LEU A 76 48.99 25.92 -6.23
CA LEU A 76 49.14 27.32 -6.59
C LEU A 76 50.40 27.86 -5.90
N GLN A 77 51.29 28.52 -6.67
CA GLN A 77 52.53 29.12 -6.22
C GLN A 77 52.61 30.56 -6.75
N ASP A 78 53.42 31.37 -6.10
CA ASP A 78 53.65 32.76 -6.44
C ASP A 78 52.40 33.65 -6.44
N HIS A 79 51.46 33.33 -5.54
CA HIS A 79 50.21 34.08 -5.40
C HIS A 79 50.21 34.93 -4.12
N PRO A 80 50.05 36.27 -4.22
CA PRO A 80 50.28 37.20 -3.11
C PRO A 80 49.43 36.93 -1.84
N ILE A 81 48.30 36.27 -1.97
CA ILE A 81 47.42 35.95 -0.85
C ILE A 81 47.64 34.49 -0.41
N HIS A 82 47.62 33.55 -1.36
CA HIS A 82 47.59 32.11 -1.03
C HIS A 82 48.95 31.52 -0.69
N ASP A 83 50.08 32.23 -0.95
CA ASP A 83 51.39 31.77 -0.49
C ASP A 83 51.57 31.80 1.02
N GLN A 84 50.65 32.49 1.73
CA GLN A 84 50.59 32.50 3.19
C GLN A 84 49.82 31.29 3.75
N ASP A 85 49.06 30.60 2.90
CA ASP A 85 48.30 29.40 3.29
C ASP A 85 49.27 28.20 3.44
N ASN A 86 48.81 27.18 4.20
CA ASN A 86 49.52 25.91 4.29
C ASN A 86 49.58 25.22 2.92
N SER A 87 50.55 24.31 2.69
CA SER A 87 50.71 23.60 1.42
C SER A 87 49.44 22.82 1.01
N GLU A 88 48.72 22.23 1.95
CA GLU A 88 47.43 21.55 1.67
C GLU A 88 46.34 22.51 1.19
N ASP A 89 46.34 23.74 1.72
CA ASP A 89 45.37 24.76 1.37
C ASP A 89 45.69 25.43 0.02
N ARG A 90 46.91 25.27 -0.51
CA ARG A 90 47.28 25.70 -1.84
C ARG A 90 46.98 24.69 -2.94
N GLN A 91 46.49 23.50 -2.59
CA GLN A 91 46.11 22.48 -3.55
C GLN A 91 44.68 22.68 -3.98
N PHE A 92 44.44 22.80 -5.27
CA PHE A 92 43.15 23.04 -5.89
C PHE A 92 42.79 21.91 -6.84
N LEU A 93 41.59 21.35 -6.65
CA LEU A 93 40.99 20.36 -7.53
C LEU A 93 40.09 21.06 -8.55
N VAL A 94 40.29 20.77 -9.82
CA VAL A 94 39.46 21.31 -10.92
C VAL A 94 38.15 20.57 -10.97
N THR A 95 37.05 21.31 -10.83
CA THR A 95 35.66 20.77 -10.88
C THR A 95 35.00 21.03 -12.22
N GLY A 96 35.37 22.09 -12.91
CA GLY A 96 34.81 22.42 -14.22
C GLY A 96 35.80 23.25 -15.06
N ILE A 97 35.72 23.12 -16.36
CA ILE A 97 36.55 23.88 -17.31
C ILE A 97 35.73 24.26 -18.54
N ASN A 98 35.84 25.51 -18.92
CA ASN A 98 35.40 26.00 -20.23
C ASN A 98 36.63 26.42 -21.00
N PHE A 99 36.76 26.05 -22.25
CA PHE A 99 37.89 26.43 -23.06
C PHE A 99 37.48 26.96 -24.43
N GLU A 100 38.27 27.87 -24.93
CA GLU A 100 38.23 28.36 -26.30
C GLU A 100 39.52 27.99 -26.97
N ALA A 101 39.44 27.32 -28.11
CA ALA A 101 40.59 26.93 -28.87
C ALA A 101 40.46 27.38 -30.34
N GLU A 102 41.46 28.01 -30.86
CA GLU A 102 41.49 28.35 -32.28
C GLU A 102 42.49 27.45 -32.99
N ASN A 103 42.03 26.80 -34.04
CA ASN A 103 42.92 26.01 -34.86
C ASN A 103 43.89 26.94 -35.63
N ASN A 104 45.20 26.71 -35.51
CA ASN A 104 46.26 27.47 -36.17
C ASN A 104 46.49 27.06 -37.63
N LEU A 105 45.49 26.52 -38.32
CA LEU A 105 45.56 26.29 -39.75
C LEU A 105 45.82 27.61 -40.51
N THR A 106 46.53 27.50 -41.62
CA THR A 106 46.73 28.65 -42.48
C THR A 106 45.47 29.24 -43.03
N PRO A 107 45.37 30.51 -43.36
CA PRO A 107 44.13 31.09 -43.89
C PRO A 107 43.55 30.33 -45.09
N GLU A 108 44.39 29.80 -45.96
CA GLU A 108 44.02 29.02 -47.15
C GLU A 108 43.41 27.68 -46.74
N ALA A 109 43.95 27.02 -45.74
CA ALA A 109 43.43 25.77 -45.21
C ALA A 109 42.08 25.99 -44.49
N LYS A 110 41.90 27.08 -43.73
CA LYS A 110 40.66 27.48 -43.10
C LYS A 110 39.55 27.74 -44.15
N GLN A 111 39.89 28.40 -45.24
CA GLN A 111 38.97 28.71 -46.32
C GLN A 111 38.54 27.44 -47.07
N SER A 112 39.46 26.52 -47.33
CA SER A 112 39.18 25.23 -47.97
C SER A 112 38.32 24.33 -47.10
N LEU A 113 38.57 24.28 -45.79
CA LEU A 113 37.76 23.53 -44.84
C LEU A 113 36.34 24.11 -44.67
N GLY A 114 36.21 25.43 -44.63
CA GLY A 114 34.95 26.14 -44.56
C GLY A 114 34.05 25.85 -45.78
N GLY A 115 34.64 25.76 -46.96
CA GLY A 115 33.96 25.32 -48.18
C GLY A 115 33.50 23.87 -48.12
N LEU A 116 34.29 22.97 -47.56
CA LEU A 116 33.92 21.54 -47.42
C LEU A 116 32.82 21.29 -46.37
N LEU A 117 32.86 22.02 -45.26
CA LEU A 117 31.86 21.89 -44.20
C LEU A 117 30.51 22.51 -44.57
N ASN A 118 30.50 23.53 -45.44
CA ASN A 118 29.25 24.16 -45.90
C ASN A 118 28.55 23.41 -47.04
N THR A 119 29.19 22.45 -47.68
CA THR A 119 28.59 21.67 -48.79
C THR A 119 27.88 20.42 -48.34
N GLY A 120 27.86 20.11 -47.06
CA GLY A 120 27.36 18.83 -46.51
C GLY A 120 26.22 18.88 -45.51
N SER A 121 25.57 20.00 -45.23
CA SER A 121 24.46 19.96 -44.23
C SER A 121 23.34 20.95 -44.58
N GLY A 122 22.32 20.37 -45.18
CA GLY A 122 20.98 20.88 -45.00
C GLY A 122 20.55 20.67 -43.54
N ASN A 123 20.18 21.74 -42.85
CA ASN A 123 19.48 21.77 -41.58
C ASN A 123 20.09 21.01 -40.35
N ALA A 124 21.17 21.56 -39.83
CA ALA A 124 21.42 21.43 -38.40
C ALA A 124 21.39 22.84 -37.82
N ALA A 125 20.31 23.16 -37.14
CA ALA A 125 20.21 24.38 -36.33
C ALA A 125 21.29 24.34 -35.26
N SER A 126 22.30 25.13 -35.42
CA SER A 126 23.31 25.41 -34.40
C SER A 126 22.60 26.16 -33.25
N SER A 127 22.29 25.50 -32.19
CA SER A 127 22.01 26.16 -30.92
C SER A 127 23.34 26.64 -30.33
N SER A 128 23.86 27.75 -30.87
CA SER A 128 24.80 28.58 -30.17
C SER A 128 24.01 29.35 -29.11
N ASN A 129 24.13 28.93 -27.85
CA ASN A 129 23.69 29.74 -26.73
C ASN A 129 24.47 31.04 -26.73
N ASN A 130 23.89 32.08 -27.34
CA ASN A 130 24.31 33.43 -27.19
C ASN A 130 24.08 33.92 -25.76
N LEU A 131 25.06 33.74 -24.89
CA LEU A 131 25.23 34.57 -23.70
C LEU A 131 26.07 35.78 -24.07
N THR A 132 25.50 36.71 -24.81
CA THR A 132 26.04 38.07 -24.88
C THR A 132 24.89 39.05 -24.85
N GLY A 133 24.76 39.70 -23.70
CA GLY A 133 24.08 40.99 -23.66
C GLY A 133 24.83 42.00 -24.51
N ALA A 134 24.02 42.72 -25.28
CA ALA A 134 24.17 44.06 -25.79
C ALA A 134 25.51 44.47 -26.48
N GLY A 135 25.41 44.87 -27.72
CA GLY A 135 26.28 45.84 -28.34
C GLY A 135 27.11 45.32 -29.49
N GLY A 136 26.51 45.28 -30.70
CA GLY A 136 27.28 45.14 -31.93
C GLY A 136 28.23 46.33 -32.14
N THR A 137 29.52 46.05 -32.06
CA THR A 137 30.55 46.84 -32.77
C THR A 137 31.52 45.84 -33.37
N ASN A 138 31.74 45.93 -34.68
CA ASN A 138 32.83 45.27 -35.37
C ASN A 138 34.15 45.81 -34.82
N ALA A 139 34.61 45.28 -33.70
CA ALA A 139 35.95 45.57 -33.22
C ALA A 139 36.94 44.68 -34.01
N PRO A 140 38.07 45.23 -34.50
CA PRO A 140 39.06 44.44 -35.18
C PRO A 140 39.56 43.33 -34.27
N VAL A 141 39.60 42.09 -34.82
CA VAL A 141 40.16 40.93 -34.15
C VAL A 141 41.54 41.28 -33.65
N SER A 142 41.72 41.44 -32.37
CA SER A 142 43.00 41.71 -31.72
C SER A 142 43.96 40.55 -32.07
N GLN A 143 45.00 40.84 -32.83
CA GLN A 143 45.96 39.87 -33.31
C GLN A 143 46.82 39.20 -32.21
N ASN A 144 46.49 39.38 -30.93
CA ASN A 144 47.25 38.90 -29.79
C ASN A 144 46.52 38.03 -28.83
N ARG A 145 45.46 37.33 -29.31
CA ARG A 145 44.77 36.31 -28.49
C ARG A 145 45.57 35.00 -28.53
N PRO A 146 45.86 34.38 -27.38
CA PRO A 146 46.46 33.05 -27.39
C PRO A 146 45.53 32.05 -28.10
N PRO A 147 46.06 31.11 -28.88
CA PRO A 147 45.28 30.14 -29.65
C PRO A 147 44.49 29.16 -28.77
N TYR A 148 44.70 29.17 -27.47
CA TYR A 148 44.00 28.41 -26.46
C TYR A 148 43.91 29.23 -25.19
N ARG A 149 42.71 29.27 -24.61
CA ARG A 149 42.49 29.79 -23.26
C ARG A 149 41.41 28.95 -22.56
N ASN A 150 41.51 28.89 -21.29
CA ASN A 150 40.47 28.27 -20.48
C ASN A 150 40.11 29.12 -19.27
N THR A 151 38.89 28.96 -18.82
CA THR A 151 38.41 29.38 -17.52
C THR A 151 38.01 28.13 -16.76
N PHE A 152 38.39 28.03 -15.53
CA PHE A 152 38.12 26.83 -14.74
C PHE A 152 37.61 27.18 -13.35
N THR A 153 36.81 26.26 -12.79
CA THR A 153 36.32 26.32 -11.42
C THR A 153 37.06 25.27 -10.60
N THR A 154 37.47 25.64 -9.40
CA THR A 154 38.20 24.76 -8.49
C THR A 154 37.67 24.86 -7.07
N VAL A 155 37.97 23.84 -6.30
CA VAL A 155 37.77 23.78 -4.85
C VAL A 155 39.07 23.35 -4.17
N ARG A 156 39.21 23.56 -2.87
CA ARG A 156 40.35 23.01 -2.12
C ARG A 156 40.36 21.50 -2.23
N ARG A 157 41.53 20.89 -2.50
CA ARG A 157 41.65 19.44 -2.74
C ARG A 157 41.18 18.57 -1.58
N HIS A 158 41.33 19.02 -0.33
CA HIS A 158 40.90 18.30 0.87
C HIS A 158 39.39 18.32 1.08
N VAL A 159 38.64 19.18 0.38
CA VAL A 159 37.19 19.27 0.48
C VAL A 159 36.55 18.12 -0.32
N PRO A 160 35.70 17.28 0.29
CA PRO A 160 35.05 16.22 -0.44
C PRO A 160 34.15 16.75 -1.56
N VAL A 161 34.33 16.24 -2.77
CA VAL A 161 33.49 16.60 -3.91
C VAL A 161 32.24 15.76 -3.89
N VAL A 162 31.14 16.36 -3.47
CA VAL A 162 29.81 15.76 -3.45
C VAL A 162 28.90 16.58 -4.35
N PRO A 163 28.29 15.98 -5.38
CA PRO A 163 27.36 16.71 -6.23
C PRO A 163 26.14 17.17 -5.43
N GLU A 164 25.73 18.41 -5.63
CA GLU A 164 24.53 18.94 -5.04
C GLU A 164 23.31 18.40 -5.80
N PHE A 165 22.47 17.62 -5.11
CA PHE A 165 21.16 17.24 -5.60
C PHE A 165 20.17 18.38 -5.33
N THR A 166 20.26 19.42 -6.11
CA THR A 166 19.19 20.43 -6.11
C THR A 166 18.08 19.99 -7.04
N ARG A 167 16.84 20.27 -6.64
CA ARG A 167 15.65 20.01 -7.49
C ARG A 167 15.71 20.64 -8.88
N THR A 168 16.59 21.62 -9.06
CA THR A 168 16.77 22.36 -10.33
C THR A 168 17.86 21.80 -11.22
N ALA A 169 18.95 21.26 -10.67
CA ALA A 169 20.10 20.79 -11.44
C ALA A 169 20.04 19.29 -11.81
N HIS A 170 19.43 18.49 -10.93
CA HIS A 170 19.28 17.04 -11.11
C HIS A 170 17.87 16.64 -10.68
N GLN A 171 16.90 16.83 -11.56
CA GLN A 171 15.56 16.34 -11.30
C GLN A 171 15.57 14.83 -11.30
N LYS A 172 15.20 14.23 -10.16
CA LYS A 172 14.94 12.81 -10.10
C LYS A 172 13.78 12.48 -11.07
N PRO A 173 13.90 11.42 -11.87
CA PRO A 173 12.80 11.01 -12.73
C PRO A 173 11.53 10.84 -11.90
N THR A 174 10.45 11.46 -12.34
CA THR A 174 9.13 11.38 -11.68
C THR A 174 8.17 10.56 -12.51
N ALA A 175 7.33 9.77 -11.85
CA ALA A 175 6.24 9.08 -12.50
C ALA A 175 5.11 10.07 -12.79
N GLY A 176 4.67 10.16 -14.04
CA GLY A 176 3.63 11.10 -14.49
C GLY A 176 2.20 10.65 -14.20
N GLY A 177 1.99 9.57 -13.45
CA GLY A 177 0.66 9.03 -13.13
C GLY A 177 0.67 7.57 -12.72
N LEU A 178 -0.52 7.00 -12.59
CA LEU A 178 -0.72 5.59 -12.26
C LEU A 178 -0.21 4.67 -13.38
N THR A 179 0.29 3.52 -13.01
CA THR A 179 0.63 2.43 -13.94
C THR A 179 0.08 1.12 -13.40
N THR A 180 0.13 0.07 -14.23
CA THR A 180 -0.22 -1.27 -13.76
C THR A 180 0.98 -2.21 -13.81
N ALA A 181 0.91 -3.26 -13.00
CA ALA A 181 1.92 -4.29 -12.93
C ALA A 181 1.30 -5.66 -12.65
N THR A 182 2.02 -6.71 -12.96
CA THR A 182 1.63 -8.08 -12.62
C THR A 182 2.30 -8.50 -11.32
N ILE A 183 1.56 -9.17 -10.44
CA ILE A 183 2.12 -9.75 -9.21
C ILE A 183 2.92 -10.98 -9.55
N VAL A 184 4.11 -11.07 -8.95
CA VAL A 184 5.06 -12.14 -9.21
C VAL A 184 5.53 -12.84 -7.94
N GLY A 185 6.13 -13.99 -8.08
CA GLY A 185 6.67 -14.77 -6.97
C GLY A 185 7.36 -16.04 -7.45
N PRO A 186 7.84 -16.88 -6.52
CA PRO A 186 8.48 -18.14 -6.85
C PRO A 186 7.59 -19.08 -7.64
N GLU A 187 8.18 -19.90 -8.47
CA GLU A 187 7.47 -20.91 -9.26
C GLU A 187 6.67 -21.87 -8.36
N GLY A 188 5.43 -22.14 -8.76
CA GLY A 188 4.52 -23.02 -8.02
C GLY A 188 3.85 -22.40 -6.80
N GLU A 189 4.10 -21.12 -6.50
CA GLU A 189 3.39 -20.37 -5.45
C GLU A 189 2.18 -19.61 -6.00
N GLU A 190 1.12 -19.49 -5.20
CA GLU A 190 -0.06 -18.65 -5.51
C GLU A 190 -0.07 -17.35 -4.74
N ILE A 191 0.56 -17.33 -3.56
CA ILE A 191 0.63 -16.17 -2.67
C ILE A 191 2.06 -16.05 -2.21
N PHE A 192 2.68 -14.90 -2.46
CA PHE A 192 4.02 -14.60 -2.00
C PHE A 192 4.05 -13.24 -1.33
N THR A 193 4.31 -13.23 -0.03
CA THR A 193 4.28 -12.03 0.81
C THR A 193 5.27 -12.14 1.95
N ASP A 194 5.67 -11.02 2.50
CA ASP A 194 6.48 -10.95 3.70
C ASP A 194 5.63 -10.72 4.97
N GLU A 195 6.28 -10.51 6.10
CA GLU A 195 5.66 -10.26 7.41
C GLU A 195 4.83 -8.97 7.48
N HIS A 196 5.07 -8.03 6.56
CA HIS A 196 4.33 -6.77 6.45
C HIS A 196 3.20 -6.81 5.42
N GLY A 197 2.93 -7.96 4.82
CA GLY A 197 1.92 -8.09 3.76
C GLY A 197 2.32 -7.44 2.44
N ARG A 198 3.62 -7.18 2.22
CA ARG A 198 4.15 -6.65 0.95
C ARG A 198 4.20 -7.75 -0.09
N ILE A 199 4.14 -7.36 -1.35
CA ILE A 199 4.19 -8.27 -2.51
C ILE A 199 5.31 -7.88 -3.46
N LYS A 200 5.60 -8.76 -4.41
CA LYS A 200 6.51 -8.46 -5.52
C LYS A 200 5.74 -8.32 -6.82
N ILE A 201 6.20 -7.43 -7.67
CA ILE A 201 5.54 -7.07 -8.93
C ILE A 201 6.52 -7.06 -10.09
N GLN A 202 6.00 -7.15 -11.30
CA GLN A 202 6.73 -6.83 -12.53
C GLN A 202 5.91 -5.84 -13.35
N PHE A 203 6.53 -4.72 -13.69
CA PHE A 203 5.91 -3.74 -14.57
C PHE A 203 5.85 -4.23 -16.01
N HIS A 204 4.83 -3.84 -16.76
CA HIS A 204 4.66 -4.27 -18.15
C HIS A 204 5.78 -3.78 -19.11
N TRP A 205 6.49 -2.73 -18.73
CA TRP A 205 7.63 -2.22 -19.49
C TRP A 205 8.95 -2.94 -19.19
N GLN A 206 9.04 -3.76 -18.14
CA GLN A 206 10.21 -4.59 -17.88
C GLN A 206 10.26 -5.74 -18.90
N ARG A 207 11.30 -5.78 -19.70
CA ARG A 207 11.48 -6.81 -20.75
C ARG A 207 12.69 -7.68 -20.44
N THR A 208 12.57 -8.97 -20.64
CA THR A 208 13.65 -9.95 -20.42
C THR A 208 14.92 -9.59 -21.19
N GLN A 209 14.78 -9.04 -22.40
CA GLN A 209 15.93 -8.61 -23.23
C GLN A 209 16.74 -7.47 -22.62
N ASP A 210 16.12 -6.65 -21.79
CA ASP A 210 16.79 -5.53 -21.10
C ASP A 210 17.38 -5.97 -19.75
N HIS A 211 17.04 -7.17 -19.29
CA HIS A 211 17.45 -7.76 -18.02
C HIS A 211 18.02 -9.19 -18.23
N PRO A 212 19.14 -9.36 -18.94
CA PRO A 212 19.66 -10.69 -19.32
C PRO A 212 20.11 -11.54 -18.13
N GLU A 213 20.37 -10.92 -16.99
CA GLU A 213 20.78 -11.59 -15.75
C GLU A 213 19.58 -11.89 -14.80
N GLY A 214 18.35 -11.68 -15.27
CA GLY A 214 17.11 -11.82 -14.50
C GLY A 214 16.54 -10.49 -14.04
N GLY A 215 15.29 -10.53 -13.51
CA GLY A 215 14.56 -9.33 -13.06
C GLY A 215 13.37 -8.95 -13.96
N ALA A 216 13.10 -9.74 -15.01
CA ALA A 216 11.91 -9.58 -15.84
C ALA A 216 11.32 -10.93 -16.29
N ASP A 217 11.53 -11.97 -15.50
CA ASP A 217 11.13 -13.35 -15.82
C ASP A 217 9.78 -13.73 -15.18
N LEU A 218 9.03 -12.76 -14.68
CA LEU A 218 7.78 -12.95 -13.93
C LEU A 218 7.98 -13.80 -12.66
N ASP A 219 9.12 -13.66 -12.03
CA ASP A 219 9.49 -14.36 -10.79
C ASP A 219 9.73 -13.37 -9.62
N ASP A 220 10.14 -13.87 -8.48
CA ASP A 220 10.37 -13.06 -7.27
C ASP A 220 11.62 -12.17 -7.34
N ARG A 221 12.39 -12.20 -8.43
CA ARG A 221 13.52 -11.31 -8.69
C ARG A 221 13.13 -10.03 -9.43
N SER A 222 11.90 -9.95 -9.93
CA SER A 222 11.44 -8.83 -10.77
C SER A 222 11.35 -7.49 -10.03
N SER A 223 11.19 -7.48 -8.72
CA SER A 223 11.18 -6.26 -7.90
C SER A 223 11.64 -6.48 -6.46
N THR A 224 11.78 -5.39 -5.73
CA THR A 224 11.80 -5.37 -4.26
C THR A 224 10.38 -5.58 -3.71
N TRP A 225 10.26 -5.65 -2.38
CA TRP A 225 8.97 -5.70 -1.71
C TRP A 225 8.20 -4.39 -1.82
N VAL A 226 6.98 -4.45 -2.35
CA VAL A 226 6.08 -3.31 -2.55
C VAL A 226 4.90 -3.39 -1.58
N ARG A 227 4.61 -2.28 -0.88
CA ARG A 227 3.49 -2.20 0.05
C ARG A 227 2.16 -2.24 -0.68
N VAL A 228 1.15 -2.81 -0.03
CA VAL A 228 -0.23 -2.86 -0.52
C VAL A 228 -1.11 -1.99 0.39
N ALA A 229 -1.81 -1.03 -0.19
CA ALA A 229 -2.80 -0.24 0.55
C ALA A 229 -4.00 -1.12 0.90
N MET A 230 -4.38 -1.10 2.17
CA MET A 230 -5.54 -1.82 2.69
C MET A 230 -6.59 -0.83 3.17
N PRO A 231 -7.89 -1.16 3.12
CA PRO A 231 -8.95 -0.28 3.61
C PRO A 231 -8.81 0.12 5.08
N SER A 232 -8.19 -0.74 5.88
CA SER A 232 -7.91 -0.50 7.30
C SER A 232 -6.66 -1.25 7.71
N ALA A 233 -5.74 -0.57 8.40
CA ALA A 233 -4.49 -1.14 8.88
C ALA A 233 -4.13 -0.55 10.24
N GLY A 234 -3.92 -1.41 11.25
CA GLY A 234 -3.52 -1.03 12.59
C GLY A 234 -2.60 -2.08 13.22
N ALA A 235 -2.18 -1.86 14.45
CA ALA A 235 -1.31 -2.77 15.17
C ALA A 235 -2.08 -4.07 15.48
N THR A 236 -1.84 -5.11 14.70
CA THR A 236 -2.47 -6.44 14.79
C THR A 236 -3.97 -6.51 14.49
N TRP A 237 -4.55 -5.45 13.88
CA TRP A 237 -5.94 -5.42 13.44
C TRP A 237 -6.08 -4.67 12.11
N GLY A 238 -7.14 -4.95 11.37
CA GLY A 238 -7.43 -4.31 10.08
C GLY A 238 -7.97 -5.28 9.04
N THR A 239 -7.91 -4.87 7.78
CA THR A 239 -8.34 -5.67 6.63
C THR A 239 -7.11 -6.29 5.97
N GLN A 240 -7.14 -7.59 5.69
CA GLN A 240 -6.03 -8.27 5.04
C GLN A 240 -6.52 -9.07 3.83
N TYR A 241 -6.20 -8.59 2.64
CA TYR A 241 -6.42 -9.27 1.37
C TYR A 241 -5.13 -9.23 0.57
N ILE A 242 -4.27 -10.24 0.72
CA ILE A 242 -3.02 -10.31 -0.03
C ILE A 242 -3.35 -10.64 -1.50
N PRO A 243 -3.00 -9.75 -2.43
CA PRO A 243 -3.16 -10.02 -3.84
C PRO A 243 -2.29 -11.22 -4.27
N ARG A 244 -2.78 -12.00 -5.24
CA ARG A 244 -2.14 -13.27 -5.63
C ARG A 244 -1.29 -13.13 -6.88
N ILE A 245 -0.30 -14.00 -7.02
CA ILE A 245 0.58 -14.08 -8.20
C ILE A 245 -0.28 -14.17 -9.46
N GLY A 246 0.11 -13.42 -10.48
CA GLY A 246 -0.57 -13.32 -11.77
C GLY A 246 -1.68 -12.27 -11.83
N GLN A 247 -2.16 -11.75 -10.70
CA GLN A 247 -3.15 -10.66 -10.72
C GLN A 247 -2.51 -9.34 -11.17
N GLU A 248 -3.32 -8.48 -11.77
CA GLU A 248 -2.93 -7.14 -12.16
C GLU A 248 -3.27 -6.15 -11.06
N VAL A 249 -2.31 -5.31 -10.72
CA VAL A 249 -2.43 -4.28 -9.68
C VAL A 249 -2.18 -2.90 -10.24
N VAL A 250 -2.83 -1.92 -9.63
CA VAL A 250 -2.60 -0.50 -9.89
C VAL A 250 -1.52 0.00 -8.97
N ILE A 251 -0.51 0.61 -9.55
CA ILE A 251 0.64 1.17 -8.85
C ILE A 251 0.57 2.69 -8.90
N ASP A 252 0.70 3.30 -7.76
CA ASP A 252 0.99 4.71 -7.60
C ASP A 252 2.41 4.89 -7.06
N PHE A 253 2.92 6.12 -7.14
CA PHE A 253 4.27 6.45 -6.68
C PHE A 253 4.18 7.58 -5.67
N ILE A 254 4.63 7.33 -4.45
CA ILE A 254 4.59 8.32 -3.37
C ILE A 254 5.41 9.54 -3.79
N GLU A 255 4.76 10.72 -3.81
CA GLU A 255 5.35 11.99 -4.27
C GLU A 255 5.87 11.95 -5.73
N GLY A 256 5.36 11.03 -6.56
CA GLY A 256 5.84 10.82 -7.92
C GLY A 256 7.22 10.16 -8.02
N ASP A 257 7.77 9.67 -6.93
CA ASP A 257 9.08 9.06 -6.88
C ASP A 257 9.04 7.62 -7.40
N ILE A 258 9.72 7.37 -8.53
CA ILE A 258 9.76 6.04 -9.17
C ILE A 258 10.32 4.92 -8.27
N ASP A 259 11.10 5.28 -7.25
CA ASP A 259 11.66 4.32 -6.29
C ASP A 259 10.69 4.01 -5.13
N ARG A 260 9.50 4.64 -5.10
CA ARG A 260 8.50 4.50 -4.04
C ARG A 260 7.16 3.99 -4.54
N PRO A 261 7.11 2.85 -5.21
CA PRO A 261 5.85 2.28 -5.65
C PRO A 261 5.00 1.83 -4.47
N ILE A 262 3.69 2.00 -4.60
CA ILE A 262 2.69 1.49 -3.68
C ILE A 262 1.53 0.91 -4.50
N VAL A 263 1.08 -0.29 -4.13
CA VAL A 263 -0.12 -0.89 -4.71
C VAL A 263 -1.35 -0.24 -4.09
N THR A 264 -2.18 0.40 -4.91
CA THR A 264 -3.39 1.11 -4.50
C THR A 264 -4.68 0.36 -4.83
N GLY A 265 -4.62 -0.67 -5.69
CA GLY A 265 -5.78 -1.47 -6.04
C GLY A 265 -5.43 -2.69 -6.86
N VAL A 266 -6.44 -3.55 -7.05
CA VAL A 266 -6.38 -4.73 -7.93
C VAL A 266 -7.44 -4.56 -8.99
N VAL A 267 -7.15 -4.89 -10.25
CA VAL A 267 -8.07 -4.76 -11.36
C VAL A 267 -8.34 -6.09 -12.03
N TYR A 268 -9.57 -6.27 -12.52
CA TYR A 268 -9.90 -7.38 -13.38
C TYR A 268 -9.45 -7.10 -14.81
N ASN A 269 -9.08 -8.15 -15.53
CA ASN A 269 -8.61 -8.08 -16.91
C ASN A 269 -9.12 -9.25 -17.77
N GLY A 270 -8.58 -9.43 -18.94
CA GLY A 270 -8.97 -10.50 -19.86
C GLY A 270 -8.79 -11.92 -19.30
N THR A 271 -7.79 -12.13 -18.44
CA THR A 271 -7.48 -13.43 -17.82
C THR A 271 -8.09 -13.58 -16.43
N HIS A 272 -8.23 -12.49 -15.68
CA HIS A 272 -8.78 -12.46 -14.33
C HIS A 272 -10.11 -11.70 -14.34
N ARG A 273 -11.21 -12.45 -14.48
CA ARG A 273 -12.56 -11.91 -14.56
C ARG A 273 -13.18 -11.73 -13.17
N PRO A 274 -14.21 -10.86 -13.03
CA PRO A 274 -14.98 -10.76 -11.80
C PRO A 274 -15.53 -12.10 -11.29
N PRO A 275 -15.75 -12.25 -9.97
CA PRO A 275 -16.18 -13.51 -9.38
C PRO A 275 -17.56 -13.93 -9.88
N THR A 276 -17.73 -15.23 -10.10
CA THR A 276 -19.02 -15.88 -10.26
C THR A 276 -19.49 -16.35 -8.88
N PHE A 277 -20.45 -15.64 -8.29
CA PHE A 277 -20.97 -15.98 -6.98
C PHE A 277 -21.77 -17.28 -6.99
N SER A 278 -21.64 -18.08 -5.94
CA SER A 278 -22.27 -19.40 -5.78
C SER A 278 -21.93 -20.40 -6.90
N GLY A 279 -20.86 -20.13 -7.66
CA GLY A 279 -20.43 -20.98 -8.76
C GLY A 279 -21.32 -20.95 -10.00
N ALA A 280 -22.27 -20.03 -10.09
CA ALA A 280 -23.20 -19.95 -11.20
C ALA A 280 -23.38 -18.52 -11.72
N GLY A 281 -23.54 -18.39 -13.01
CA GLY A 281 -23.77 -17.13 -13.69
C GLY A 281 -22.56 -16.19 -13.68
N SER A 282 -22.56 -15.20 -14.57
CA SER A 282 -21.49 -14.23 -14.70
C SER A 282 -22.07 -12.85 -15.05
N LEU A 283 -21.23 -11.84 -15.01
CA LEU A 283 -21.55 -10.54 -15.57
C LEU A 283 -21.67 -10.63 -17.11
N PRO A 284 -22.54 -9.81 -17.72
CA PRO A 284 -23.36 -8.77 -17.11
C PRO A 284 -24.70 -9.23 -16.52
N ALA A 285 -25.09 -10.48 -16.74
CA ALA A 285 -26.43 -10.95 -16.36
C ALA A 285 -26.67 -10.90 -14.84
N ASN A 286 -25.68 -11.29 -14.05
CA ASN A 286 -25.76 -11.31 -12.59
C ASN A 286 -25.29 -9.97 -11.95
N LYS A 287 -25.58 -8.83 -12.57
CA LYS A 287 -25.15 -7.49 -12.12
C LYS A 287 -25.71 -7.03 -10.78
N THR A 288 -26.75 -7.68 -10.28
CA THR A 288 -27.38 -7.40 -8.97
C THR A 288 -26.66 -8.09 -7.81
N LEU A 289 -25.70 -8.96 -8.11
CA LEU A 289 -24.91 -9.66 -7.10
C LEU A 289 -23.64 -8.88 -6.78
N SER A 290 -23.37 -8.70 -5.50
CA SER A 290 -22.15 -8.08 -4.99
C SER A 290 -21.60 -8.86 -3.79
N GLY A 291 -20.36 -8.61 -3.41
CA GLY A 291 -19.79 -9.28 -2.24
C GLY A 291 -18.32 -9.65 -2.38
N VAL A 292 -17.88 -10.57 -1.55
CA VAL A 292 -16.51 -11.08 -1.48
C VAL A 292 -16.49 -12.58 -1.69
N LYS A 293 -15.64 -13.06 -2.58
CA LYS A 293 -15.40 -14.48 -2.80
C LYS A 293 -13.92 -14.79 -2.69
N SER A 294 -13.54 -15.66 -1.77
CA SER A 294 -12.17 -16.12 -1.62
C SER A 294 -11.85 -17.28 -2.58
N LYS A 295 -10.60 -17.69 -2.61
CA LYS A 295 -10.14 -18.92 -3.30
C LYS A 295 -9.28 -19.72 -2.35
N GLU A 296 -9.54 -21.02 -2.25
CA GLU A 296 -8.68 -21.94 -1.50
C GLU A 296 -7.25 -21.90 -2.06
N TYR A 297 -6.27 -21.87 -1.16
CA TYR A 297 -4.86 -21.92 -1.52
C TYR A 297 -4.53 -23.27 -2.21
N LYS A 298 -3.97 -23.21 -3.40
CA LYS A 298 -3.68 -24.38 -4.25
C LYS A 298 -4.87 -25.31 -4.46
N GLY A 299 -6.09 -24.80 -4.31
CA GLY A 299 -7.34 -25.54 -4.47
C GLY A 299 -8.38 -24.78 -5.28
N SER A 300 -9.59 -25.32 -5.34
CA SER A 300 -10.71 -24.74 -6.11
C SER A 300 -11.89 -24.26 -5.29
N ARG A 301 -11.97 -24.64 -4.00
CA ARG A 301 -13.06 -24.25 -3.10
C ARG A 301 -12.96 -22.78 -2.72
N TYR A 302 -14.02 -22.26 -2.13
CA TYR A 302 -14.11 -20.85 -1.75
C TYR A 302 -14.99 -20.63 -0.52
N ASN A 303 -14.83 -19.47 0.10
CA ASN A 303 -15.79 -18.88 1.01
C ASN A 303 -16.38 -17.66 0.33
N GLU A 304 -17.64 -17.32 0.61
CA GLU A 304 -18.27 -16.13 0.05
C GLU A 304 -19.18 -15.42 1.03
N LEU A 305 -19.15 -14.09 0.98
CA LEU A 305 -20.17 -13.19 1.48
C LEU A 305 -20.84 -12.58 0.26
N LEU A 306 -22.12 -12.87 0.06
CA LEU A 306 -22.89 -12.45 -1.10
C LEU A 306 -24.08 -11.58 -0.66
N PHE A 307 -24.25 -10.46 -1.34
CA PHE A 307 -25.45 -9.64 -1.33
C PHE A 307 -26.13 -9.77 -2.69
N ASP A 308 -27.42 -10.04 -2.68
CA ASP A 308 -28.27 -10.14 -3.87
C ASP A 308 -29.35 -9.07 -3.77
N ASP A 309 -29.16 -7.99 -4.55
CA ASP A 309 -30.04 -6.82 -4.55
C ASP A 309 -31.10 -6.88 -5.67
N THR A 310 -31.44 -8.08 -6.10
CA THR A 310 -32.49 -8.27 -7.11
C THR A 310 -33.85 -7.81 -6.57
N THR A 311 -34.55 -6.99 -7.35
CA THR A 311 -35.83 -6.41 -6.97
C THR A 311 -36.81 -7.44 -6.47
N LYS A 312 -37.32 -7.25 -5.26
CA LYS A 312 -38.24 -8.16 -4.51
C LYS A 312 -37.62 -9.51 -4.11
N GLU A 313 -36.34 -9.73 -4.34
CA GLU A 313 -35.66 -10.99 -4.04
C GLU A 313 -34.34 -10.73 -3.29
N ILE A 314 -34.37 -9.74 -2.38
CA ILE A 314 -33.19 -9.34 -1.58
C ILE A 314 -32.72 -10.50 -0.70
N ARG A 315 -31.41 -10.79 -0.75
CA ARG A 315 -30.81 -11.88 0.00
C ARG A 315 -29.39 -11.57 0.45
N THR A 316 -29.03 -12.07 1.63
CA THR A 316 -27.63 -12.16 2.08
C THR A 316 -27.27 -13.64 2.25
N LYS A 317 -26.04 -14.01 1.83
CA LYS A 317 -25.51 -15.35 2.01
C LYS A 317 -24.08 -15.29 2.53
N LEU A 318 -23.82 -15.96 3.64
CA LEU A 318 -22.48 -16.27 4.13
C LEU A 318 -22.24 -17.77 4.00
N SER A 319 -21.23 -18.18 3.26
CA SER A 319 -21.02 -19.61 3.00
C SER A 319 -19.57 -20.03 2.88
N SER A 320 -19.35 -21.32 3.17
CA SER A 320 -18.11 -22.05 2.90
C SER A 320 -18.40 -23.27 2.03
N GLU A 321 -17.59 -23.50 1.02
CA GLU A 321 -17.64 -24.71 0.19
C GLU A 321 -17.28 -25.98 0.99
N HIS A 322 -16.60 -25.82 2.13
CA HIS A 322 -16.31 -26.94 3.02
C HIS A 322 -17.59 -27.37 3.74
N GLY A 323 -18.08 -28.60 3.45
CA GLY A 323 -19.33 -29.10 4.00
C GLY A 323 -20.57 -28.32 3.59
N LYS A 324 -20.49 -27.48 2.54
CA LYS A 324 -21.60 -26.65 2.05
C LYS A 324 -22.30 -25.87 3.17
N THR A 325 -21.53 -25.45 4.18
CA THR A 325 -22.04 -24.69 5.32
C THR A 325 -22.43 -23.30 4.89
N GLN A 326 -23.64 -22.88 5.22
CA GLN A 326 -24.14 -21.56 4.82
C GLN A 326 -25.25 -21.03 5.74
N LEU A 327 -25.24 -19.70 5.88
CA LEU A 327 -26.35 -18.91 6.41
C LEU A 327 -26.93 -18.09 5.25
N ASN A 328 -28.17 -18.33 4.91
CA ASN A 328 -28.92 -17.53 3.95
C ASN A 328 -29.99 -16.74 4.69
N GLN A 329 -30.25 -15.51 4.27
CA GLN A 329 -31.24 -14.62 4.88
C GLN A 329 -31.99 -13.86 3.78
N GLY A 330 -33.33 -13.75 3.92
CA GLY A 330 -34.17 -13.03 3.00
C GLY A 330 -34.87 -13.96 2.00
N PHE A 331 -34.87 -13.65 0.73
CA PHE A 331 -35.48 -14.44 -0.32
C PHE A 331 -34.56 -15.60 -0.71
N LEU A 332 -34.90 -16.81 -0.29
CA LEU A 332 -34.07 -17.99 -0.54
C LEU A 332 -34.24 -18.47 -1.97
N ILE A 333 -33.16 -18.55 -2.71
CA ILE A 333 -33.17 -18.86 -4.13
C ILE A 333 -31.97 -19.75 -4.49
N HIS A 334 -32.11 -20.60 -5.49
CA HIS A 334 -31.01 -21.30 -6.12
C HIS A 334 -30.01 -20.32 -6.76
N PRO A 335 -28.74 -20.70 -6.96
CA PRO A 335 -27.76 -19.84 -7.63
C PRO A 335 -28.30 -19.29 -8.95
N ARG A 336 -28.14 -17.99 -9.17
CA ARG A 336 -28.66 -17.31 -10.38
C ARG A 336 -27.81 -17.63 -11.60
N THR A 337 -28.50 -18.07 -12.66
CA THR A 337 -27.94 -18.15 -14.02
C THR A 337 -28.69 -17.15 -14.87
N ASP A 338 -27.98 -16.32 -15.62
CA ASP A 338 -28.56 -15.25 -16.45
C ASP A 338 -29.53 -14.31 -15.68
N GLY A 339 -29.17 -13.97 -14.45
CA GLY A 339 -29.94 -13.10 -13.57
C GLY A 339 -31.16 -13.75 -12.93
N LYS A 340 -31.43 -15.03 -13.18
CA LYS A 340 -32.62 -15.76 -12.69
C LYS A 340 -32.21 -16.96 -11.86
N GLY A 341 -33.09 -17.35 -10.91
CA GLY A 341 -32.94 -18.55 -10.11
C GLY A 341 -34.34 -19.05 -9.67
N GLU A 342 -34.44 -20.31 -9.30
CA GLU A 342 -35.66 -20.88 -8.80
C GLU A 342 -35.82 -20.57 -7.30
N PRO A 343 -36.97 -20.03 -6.87
CA PRO A 343 -37.24 -19.77 -5.46
C PRO A 343 -37.21 -21.05 -4.60
N ARG A 344 -36.72 -20.91 -3.37
CA ARG A 344 -36.68 -21.98 -2.37
C ARG A 344 -37.53 -21.66 -1.12
N GLY A 345 -37.87 -20.39 -0.92
CA GLY A 345 -38.63 -19.91 0.23
C GLY A 345 -38.17 -18.53 0.70
N GLU A 346 -38.68 -18.14 1.88
CA GLU A 346 -38.35 -16.85 2.50
C GLU A 346 -37.96 -17.04 3.96
N GLY A 347 -37.16 -16.14 4.52
CA GLY A 347 -36.74 -16.18 5.92
C GLY A 347 -35.22 -16.42 6.04
N PHE A 348 -34.82 -17.33 6.92
CA PHE A 348 -33.40 -17.70 7.04
C PHE A 348 -33.20 -19.21 7.01
N GLU A 349 -32.06 -19.65 6.52
CA GLU A 349 -31.62 -21.03 6.52
C GLU A 349 -30.19 -21.12 7.02
N LEU A 350 -29.94 -21.84 8.12
CA LEU A 350 -28.63 -22.25 8.58
C LEU A 350 -28.47 -23.75 8.30
N ARG A 351 -27.55 -24.11 7.42
CA ARG A 351 -27.34 -25.50 7.02
C ARG A 351 -25.89 -25.87 6.86
N THR A 352 -25.61 -27.17 7.01
CA THR A 352 -24.33 -27.82 6.71
C THR A 352 -24.57 -29.27 6.29
N ASP A 353 -23.65 -29.82 5.48
CA ASP A 353 -23.66 -31.27 5.21
C ASP A 353 -22.87 -32.04 6.29
N ASN A 354 -22.26 -31.33 7.25
CA ASN A 354 -21.56 -31.89 8.40
C ASN A 354 -22.37 -31.70 9.71
N HIS A 355 -21.70 -31.82 10.85
CA HIS A 355 -22.35 -31.65 12.16
C HIS A 355 -22.60 -30.16 12.46
N GLY A 356 -23.79 -29.88 13.03
CA GLY A 356 -24.17 -28.56 13.55
C GLY A 356 -24.28 -28.55 15.07
N THR A 357 -23.97 -27.43 15.70
CA THR A 357 -24.13 -27.22 17.15
C THR A 357 -24.57 -25.78 17.39
N LEU A 358 -25.64 -25.61 18.21
CA LEU A 358 -26.06 -24.34 18.76
C LEU A 358 -25.78 -24.36 20.27
N ARG A 359 -25.00 -23.45 20.78
CA ARG A 359 -24.64 -23.34 22.21
C ARG A 359 -24.74 -21.89 22.65
N ALA A 360 -25.40 -21.70 23.79
CA ALA A 360 -25.48 -20.41 24.47
C ALA A 360 -25.26 -20.61 25.96
N ALA A 361 -24.30 -19.93 26.56
CA ALA A 361 -23.90 -20.11 27.96
C ALA A 361 -25.01 -19.66 28.96
N GLN A 362 -25.81 -18.67 28.56
CA GLN A 362 -26.87 -18.11 29.42
C GLN A 362 -28.29 -18.59 29.07
N GLY A 363 -28.43 -19.50 28.11
CA GLY A 363 -29.71 -20.05 27.67
C GLY A 363 -29.94 -19.87 26.17
N LEU A 364 -30.81 -20.71 25.63
CA LEU A 364 -31.23 -20.69 24.22
C LEU A 364 -32.77 -20.68 24.20
N PHE A 365 -33.33 -19.68 23.52
CA PHE A 365 -34.76 -19.56 23.33
C PHE A 365 -35.11 -19.82 21.86
N LEU A 366 -35.88 -20.85 21.60
CA LEU A 366 -36.40 -21.20 20.28
C LEU A 366 -37.91 -21.16 20.35
N THR A 367 -38.55 -20.36 19.51
CA THR A 367 -40.01 -20.18 19.53
C THR A 367 -40.54 -19.99 18.12
N THR A 368 -41.82 -20.35 17.94
CA THR A 368 -42.59 -20.03 16.74
C THR A 368 -43.43 -18.76 16.91
N GLU A 369 -43.36 -18.12 18.08
CA GLU A 369 -44.06 -16.88 18.36
C GLU A 369 -43.46 -15.72 17.61
N ALA A 370 -44.28 -15.00 16.86
CA ALA A 370 -43.82 -13.90 16.02
C ALA A 370 -43.50 -12.64 16.85
N GLN A 371 -42.37 -12.03 16.57
CA GLN A 371 -42.02 -10.70 17.05
C GLN A 371 -41.82 -9.77 15.84
N ASN A 372 -42.92 -9.23 15.36
CA ASN A 372 -42.95 -8.44 14.14
C ASN A 372 -42.14 -7.17 14.26
N GLY A 373 -41.34 -6.86 13.20
CA GLY A 373 -40.52 -5.65 13.13
C GLY A 373 -39.33 -5.65 14.08
N ALA A 374 -38.96 -6.80 14.68
CA ALA A 374 -37.87 -6.95 15.64
C ALA A 374 -37.95 -5.95 16.81
N THR A 375 -39.16 -5.60 17.22
CA THR A 375 -39.44 -4.69 18.33
C THR A 375 -39.50 -5.44 19.64
N GLY A 376 -39.03 -4.83 20.74
CA GLY A 376 -39.05 -5.45 22.07
C GLY A 376 -37.69 -6.06 22.47
N LYS A 377 -37.71 -6.83 23.57
CA LYS A 377 -36.48 -7.45 24.10
C LYS A 377 -36.15 -8.72 23.32
N GLN A 378 -34.86 -8.95 23.11
CA GLN A 378 -34.34 -10.12 22.37
C GLN A 378 -34.90 -11.47 22.90
N ILE A 379 -35.01 -11.60 24.21
CA ILE A 379 -35.55 -12.80 24.88
C ILE A 379 -36.90 -12.45 25.49
N ALA A 380 -37.81 -11.84 24.72
CA ALA A 380 -39.20 -11.63 25.14
C ALA A 380 -39.91 -12.99 25.14
N ARG A 381 -40.36 -13.41 26.30
CA ARG A 381 -40.98 -14.73 26.52
C ARG A 381 -42.37 -14.62 27.18
N ASP A 382 -42.95 -13.42 27.15
CA ASP A 382 -44.24 -13.12 27.75
C ASP A 382 -45.36 -14.08 27.28
N HIS A 383 -45.34 -14.44 26.01
CA HIS A 383 -46.26 -15.38 25.41
C HIS A 383 -46.13 -16.80 25.98
N ALA A 384 -44.89 -17.31 26.03
CA ALA A 384 -44.60 -18.62 26.59
C ALA A 384 -44.95 -18.66 28.09
N GLN A 385 -44.67 -17.59 28.82
CA GLN A 385 -45.02 -17.44 30.22
C GLN A 385 -46.53 -17.45 30.40
N THR A 386 -47.30 -16.70 29.62
CA THR A 386 -48.78 -16.66 29.68
C THR A 386 -49.39 -18.04 29.41
N GLN A 387 -48.85 -18.76 28.42
CA GLN A 387 -49.32 -20.12 28.12
C GLN A 387 -49.00 -21.10 29.27
N ALA A 388 -47.81 -21.01 29.86
CA ALA A 388 -47.43 -21.84 30.99
C ALA A 388 -48.27 -21.54 32.25
N ASP A 389 -48.53 -20.28 32.54
CA ASP A 389 -49.40 -19.84 33.61
C ASP A 389 -50.86 -20.36 33.40
N ALA A 390 -51.40 -20.25 32.18
CA ALA A 390 -52.73 -20.78 31.82
C ALA A 390 -52.80 -22.30 31.94
N ALA A 391 -51.72 -23.00 31.51
CA ALA A 391 -51.66 -24.46 31.67
C ALA A 391 -51.67 -24.89 33.17
N LEU A 392 -50.96 -24.14 34.03
CA LEU A 392 -50.88 -24.35 35.46
C LEU A 392 -52.30 -24.16 36.08
N GLU A 393 -52.98 -23.07 35.75
CA GLU A 393 -54.33 -22.79 36.24
C GLU A 393 -55.39 -23.86 35.79
N LEU A 394 -55.30 -24.29 34.52
CA LEU A 394 -56.09 -25.35 34.00
C LEU A 394 -55.85 -26.67 34.77
N THR A 395 -54.61 -27.03 35.02
CA THR A 395 -54.17 -28.21 35.73
C THR A 395 -54.72 -28.19 37.18
N LYS A 396 -54.65 -27.05 37.87
CA LYS A 396 -55.25 -26.86 39.21
C LYS A 396 -56.74 -27.03 39.19
N SER A 397 -57.43 -26.41 38.25
CA SER A 397 -58.86 -26.51 38.07
C SER A 397 -59.33 -27.97 37.84
N LEU A 398 -58.62 -28.71 37.00
CA LEU A 398 -58.90 -30.12 36.76
C LEU A 398 -58.64 -30.97 38.00
N ALA A 399 -57.58 -30.71 38.76
CA ALA A 399 -57.32 -31.40 40.02
C ALA A 399 -58.45 -31.16 41.06
N ASP A 400 -58.95 -29.93 41.18
CA ASP A 400 -60.06 -29.55 42.05
C ASP A 400 -61.34 -30.26 41.65
N VAL A 401 -61.66 -30.35 40.37
CA VAL A 401 -62.82 -31.08 39.87
C VAL A 401 -62.67 -32.58 40.20
N ALA A 402 -61.51 -33.17 39.95
CA ALA A 402 -61.26 -34.58 40.27
C ALA A 402 -61.47 -34.89 41.77
N THR A 403 -60.93 -33.99 42.62
CA THR A 403 -61.16 -34.13 44.09
C THR A 403 -62.61 -34.04 44.48
N LYS A 404 -63.38 -33.12 43.91
CA LYS A 404 -64.83 -32.99 44.16
C LYS A 404 -65.61 -34.19 43.68
N GLN A 405 -65.18 -34.91 42.70
CA GLN A 405 -65.76 -36.12 42.16
C GLN A 405 -65.27 -37.40 42.86
N LEU A 406 -64.59 -37.29 43.98
CA LEU A 406 -64.02 -38.40 44.75
C LEU A 406 -63.05 -39.31 43.96
N ALA A 407 -62.39 -38.78 42.95
CA ALA A 407 -61.33 -39.48 42.27
C ALA A 407 -60.09 -39.61 43.18
N ASP A 408 -59.33 -40.70 42.98
CA ASP A 408 -58.06 -40.87 43.71
C ASP A 408 -57.12 -39.67 43.48
N THR A 409 -56.61 -39.10 44.56
CA THR A 409 -55.68 -38.04 44.51
C THR A 409 -54.30 -38.57 44.13
N LEU A 410 -53.65 -37.92 43.21
CA LEU A 410 -52.20 -38.17 42.98
C LEU A 410 -51.43 -37.96 44.27
N GLU A 411 -50.53 -38.88 44.61
CA GLU A 411 -49.65 -38.81 45.79
C GLU A 411 -48.95 -37.45 45.92
N HIS A 412 -48.72 -36.87 44.80
CA HIS A 412 -48.21 -35.48 44.70
C HIS A 412 -49.08 -34.67 43.72
N GLY A 413 -49.72 -33.61 44.18
CA GLY A 413 -50.46 -32.68 43.33
C GLY A 413 -49.56 -32.03 42.30
N PRO A 414 -50.13 -31.46 41.22
CA PRO A 414 -49.33 -30.83 40.11
C PRO A 414 -48.42 -29.74 40.60
N GLU A 415 -48.64 -29.16 41.75
CA GLU A 415 -47.79 -28.14 42.37
C GLU A 415 -46.59 -28.72 43.15
N LYS A 416 -46.61 -30.03 43.46
CA LYS A 416 -45.64 -30.73 44.31
C LYS A 416 -44.72 -31.68 43.52
N VAL A 417 -44.97 -31.88 42.24
CA VAL A 417 -44.15 -32.73 41.39
C VAL A 417 -42.86 -31.94 41.05
N GLY A 418 -41.87 -32.10 41.86
CA GLY A 418 -40.53 -31.48 41.71
C GLY A 418 -39.50 -32.41 41.05
N PRO A 419 -38.34 -31.95 40.71
CA PRO A 419 -37.24 -32.80 40.26
C PRO A 419 -36.80 -33.76 41.37
N ASP A 420 -36.40 -34.98 41.00
CA ASP A 420 -36.03 -36.11 41.89
C ASP A 420 -34.97 -35.82 42.97
N ASN A 421 -34.37 -34.63 42.99
CA ASN A 421 -33.30 -34.20 43.90
C ASN A 421 -33.79 -33.30 45.05
N ALA A 422 -35.07 -33.20 45.32
CA ALA A 422 -35.58 -32.41 46.43
C ALA A 422 -35.20 -33.07 47.78
N LYS A 423 -34.22 -32.49 48.46
CA LYS A 423 -33.82 -32.88 49.82
C LYS A 423 -34.99 -32.60 50.78
N GLU A 424 -35.22 -33.56 51.68
CA GLU A 424 -36.25 -33.48 52.73
C GLU A 424 -36.31 -32.11 53.40
N GLY A 425 -37.51 -31.50 53.42
CA GLY A 425 -37.80 -30.30 54.20
C GLY A 425 -37.89 -28.96 53.43
N LYS A 426 -37.76 -28.93 52.11
CA LYS A 426 -38.12 -27.77 51.28
C LYS A 426 -39.35 -28.04 50.46
N THR A 427 -40.34 -27.14 50.51
CA THR A 427 -41.47 -27.09 49.59
C THR A 427 -40.95 -26.95 48.18
N THR A 428 -40.86 -28.03 47.42
CA THR A 428 -40.49 -28.02 46.03
C THR A 428 -41.69 -27.62 45.20
N SER A 429 -41.56 -26.59 44.41
CA SER A 429 -42.51 -26.24 43.37
C SER A 429 -42.63 -27.39 42.36
N GLY A 430 -43.85 -27.69 41.90
CA GLY A 430 -44.05 -28.70 40.87
C GLY A 430 -43.30 -28.39 39.59
N HIS A 431 -43.10 -29.40 38.72
CA HIS A 431 -42.34 -29.24 37.47
C HIS A 431 -42.82 -28.06 36.63
N LEU A 432 -44.15 -27.88 36.50
CA LEU A 432 -44.72 -26.78 35.73
C LEU A 432 -44.41 -25.42 36.38
N GLN A 433 -44.55 -25.33 37.72
CA GLN A 433 -44.23 -24.13 38.47
C GLN A 433 -42.72 -23.81 38.36
N HIS A 434 -41.86 -24.81 38.42
CA HIS A 434 -40.43 -24.63 38.24
C HIS A 434 -40.06 -24.12 36.84
N HIS A 435 -40.73 -24.63 35.79
CA HIS A 435 -40.57 -24.10 34.44
C HIS A 435 -41.02 -22.65 34.32
N ILE A 436 -42.13 -22.28 34.97
CA ILE A 436 -42.60 -20.89 34.99
C ILE A 436 -41.59 -19.98 35.70
N GLU A 437 -41.03 -20.41 36.82
CA GLU A 437 -40.02 -19.67 37.54
C GLU A 437 -38.72 -19.51 36.71
N ALA A 438 -38.31 -20.56 36.02
CA ALA A 438 -37.19 -20.50 35.08
C ALA A 438 -37.43 -19.57 33.88
N LEU A 439 -38.70 -19.47 33.44
CA LEU A 439 -39.09 -18.47 32.44
C LEU A 439 -39.11 -17.04 32.98
N LYS A 440 -39.24 -16.81 34.26
CA LYS A 440 -39.26 -15.51 34.93
C LYS A 440 -37.84 -15.01 35.27
N ALA A 441 -36.89 -15.92 35.48
CA ALA A 441 -35.47 -15.59 35.74
C ALA A 441 -34.73 -15.17 34.48
#